data_f5a009ca80dc4d961b65048def545094
#
_entry.id   f5a009ca80dc4d961b65048def545094
#
_cell.length_a   1.000
_cell.length_b   1.000
_cell.length_c   1.000
_cell.angle_alpha   90.00
_cell.angle_beta   90.00
_cell.angle_gamma   90.00
#
_symmetry.space_group_name_H-M   'P 1'
#
loop_
_entity.id
_entity.type
_entity.pdbx_description
1 polymer ?
#
loop_
_entity_poly.entity_id
_entity_poly.type
_entity_poly.pdbx_seq_one_letter_code
_entity_poly.pdbx_strand_id
1 'polypeptide(L)'
;MTKSGQGAFDLAADKQRALALTPVSRETEQRLNNFVALLLLWQNKFNLVASSTLPILWTRHIADSLQLLPLAPAATVWVDFGAGAGFPGIPIACALADRPRAMVHLVESVGKKANFLREVVHKLGLPAQVHQERAEKFGESCAEAVDVVTARALAPLKVLCDQAFPLIAKGAVGLFPKGQDVAAELTEAAKYWRLEASTVPSLTSPDSAIVIIRHLAMR
;
A
#
# COMPACT_ATOMS: atom_id res chain seq x y z
N MET A 1 -2.41 -39.87 10.09
CA MET A 1 -2.18 -39.56 8.67
C MET A 1 -2.04 -38.06 8.54
N THR A 2 -0.82 -37.60 8.59
CA THR A 2 -0.43 -36.18 8.50
C THR A 2 -0.47 -35.73 7.04
N LYS A 3 -1.33 -34.73 6.72
CA LYS A 3 -1.31 -34.08 5.41
C LYS A 3 -0.10 -33.15 5.31
N SER A 4 1.05 -33.71 5.02
CA SER A 4 2.25 -33.02 4.56
C SER A 4 2.19 -32.93 3.04
N GLY A 5 1.77 -31.78 2.50
CA GLY A 5 1.62 -31.59 1.06
C GLY A 5 1.32 -30.14 0.69
N GLN A 6 1.88 -29.16 1.42
CA GLN A 6 2.02 -27.79 0.85
C GLN A 6 3.36 -27.76 0.11
N GLY A 7 3.30 -27.78 -1.23
CA GLY A 7 4.47 -27.53 -2.06
C GLY A 7 5.18 -26.27 -1.58
N ALA A 8 6.46 -26.39 -1.26
CA ALA A 8 7.29 -25.26 -0.87
C ALA A 8 7.30 -24.29 -2.06
N PHE A 9 6.66 -23.12 -1.90
CA PHE A 9 6.72 -22.07 -2.90
C PHE A 9 8.15 -21.56 -3.01
N ASP A 10 8.64 -21.39 -4.24
CA ASP A 10 9.96 -20.79 -4.48
C ASP A 10 9.88 -19.26 -4.29
N LEU A 11 9.75 -18.84 -3.03
CA LEU A 11 9.77 -17.42 -2.67
C LEU A 11 11.11 -16.75 -3.00
N ALA A 12 12.20 -17.51 -3.16
CA ALA A 12 13.51 -16.94 -3.49
C ALA A 12 13.52 -16.45 -4.94
N ALA A 13 13.02 -17.25 -5.88
CA ALA A 13 12.90 -16.83 -7.27
C ALA A 13 11.91 -15.67 -7.45
N ASP A 14 10.78 -15.68 -6.74
CA ASP A 14 9.83 -14.56 -6.77
C ASP A 14 10.43 -13.28 -6.19
N LYS A 15 11.19 -13.38 -5.10
CA LYS A 15 11.92 -12.26 -4.52
C LYS A 15 12.94 -11.66 -5.51
N GLN A 16 13.71 -12.49 -6.19
CA GLN A 16 14.67 -12.01 -7.19
C GLN A 16 13.96 -11.23 -8.31
N ARG A 17 12.84 -11.74 -8.83
CA ARG A 17 12.02 -11.02 -9.82
C ARG A 17 11.52 -9.69 -9.29
N ALA A 18 10.98 -9.66 -8.08
CA ALA A 18 10.45 -8.45 -7.45
C ALA A 18 11.52 -7.37 -7.27
N LEU A 19 12.72 -7.75 -6.77
CA LEU A 19 13.83 -6.83 -6.56
C LEU A 19 14.49 -6.38 -7.88
N ALA A 20 14.36 -7.14 -8.97
CA ALA A 20 14.75 -6.69 -10.29
C ALA A 20 13.83 -5.58 -10.83
N LEU A 21 12.52 -5.65 -10.53
CA LEU A 21 11.54 -4.62 -10.89
C LEU A 21 11.67 -3.36 -10.03
N THR A 22 11.93 -3.52 -8.74
CA THR A 22 11.98 -2.44 -7.75
C THR A 22 13.21 -2.60 -6.85
N PRO A 23 14.41 -2.21 -7.33
CA PRO A 23 15.65 -2.34 -6.56
C PRO A 23 15.62 -1.51 -5.28
N VAL A 24 16.15 -2.06 -4.20
CA VAL A 24 16.24 -1.41 -2.89
C VAL A 24 17.62 -1.60 -2.25
N SER A 25 17.93 -0.85 -1.19
CA SER A 25 19.16 -1.07 -0.40
C SER A 25 19.14 -2.41 0.35
N ARG A 26 20.29 -2.86 0.82
CA ARG A 26 20.40 -4.09 1.62
C ARG A 26 19.64 -3.99 2.95
N GLU A 27 19.65 -2.83 3.55
CA GLU A 27 18.94 -2.53 4.80
C GLU A 27 17.41 -2.62 4.58
N THR A 28 16.92 -2.03 3.50
CA THR A 28 15.50 -2.13 3.10
C THR A 28 15.13 -3.58 2.80
N GLU A 29 15.95 -4.29 2.03
CA GLU A 29 15.72 -5.71 1.73
C GLU A 29 15.64 -6.55 3.02
N GLN A 30 16.51 -6.29 4.00
CA GLN A 30 16.49 -7.00 5.29
C GLN A 30 15.18 -6.72 6.06
N ARG A 31 14.73 -5.46 6.10
CA ARG A 31 13.43 -5.10 6.72
C ARG A 31 12.27 -5.81 6.04
N LEU A 32 12.27 -5.85 4.70
CA LEU A 32 11.25 -6.55 3.91
C LEU A 32 11.25 -8.06 4.17
N ASN A 33 12.42 -8.70 4.29
CA ASN A 33 12.54 -10.12 4.67
C ASN A 33 11.89 -10.38 6.04
N ASN A 34 12.20 -9.54 7.03
CA ASN A 34 11.63 -9.65 8.36
C ASN A 34 10.11 -9.42 8.36
N PHE A 35 9.62 -8.46 7.57
CA PHE A 35 8.19 -8.25 7.37
C PHE A 35 7.50 -9.47 6.77
N VAL A 36 8.05 -10.04 5.69
CA VAL A 36 7.49 -11.24 5.05
C VAL A 36 7.46 -12.42 6.02
N ALA A 37 8.51 -12.61 6.82
CA ALA A 37 8.52 -13.66 7.84
C ALA A 37 7.40 -13.49 8.89
N LEU A 38 7.19 -12.27 9.38
CA LEU A 38 6.09 -11.96 10.31
C LEU A 38 4.72 -12.17 9.66
N LEU A 39 4.55 -11.72 8.41
CA LEU A 39 3.32 -11.90 7.67
C LEU A 39 2.96 -13.38 7.52
N LEU A 40 3.92 -14.22 7.14
CA LEU A 40 3.69 -15.66 6.99
C LEU A 40 3.35 -16.35 8.32
N LEU A 41 3.95 -15.92 9.44
CA LEU A 41 3.60 -16.41 10.77
C LEU A 41 2.14 -16.07 11.14
N TRP A 42 1.71 -14.84 10.85
CA TRP A 42 0.34 -14.40 11.10
C TRP A 42 -0.66 -15.00 10.12
N GLN A 43 -0.26 -15.20 8.85
CA GLN A 43 -1.10 -15.84 7.82
C GLN A 43 -1.59 -17.23 8.23
N ASN A 44 -0.78 -17.98 9.00
CA ASN A 44 -1.18 -19.28 9.54
C ASN A 44 -2.34 -19.22 10.53
N LYS A 45 -2.58 -18.04 11.14
CA LYS A 45 -3.64 -17.80 12.12
C LYS A 45 -4.81 -17.01 11.56
N PHE A 46 -4.51 -16.11 10.63
CA PHE A 46 -5.47 -15.18 10.04
C PHE A 46 -5.18 -15.03 8.55
N ASN A 47 -6.21 -15.04 7.71
CA ASN A 47 -6.09 -14.80 6.28
C ASN A 47 -5.80 -13.29 6.05
N LEU A 48 -4.53 -12.91 6.07
CA LEU A 48 -4.08 -11.54 5.81
C LEU A 48 -4.07 -11.23 4.32
N VAL A 49 -3.58 -12.20 3.51
CA VAL A 49 -3.56 -12.13 2.04
C VAL A 49 -4.22 -13.38 1.45
N ALA A 50 -4.68 -13.29 0.20
CA ALA A 50 -5.24 -14.45 -0.49
C ALA A 50 -4.17 -15.54 -0.65
N SER A 51 -4.50 -16.79 -0.32
CA SER A 51 -3.57 -17.91 -0.39
C SER A 51 -2.98 -18.13 -1.79
N SER A 52 -3.75 -17.80 -2.85
CA SER A 52 -3.29 -17.83 -4.24
C SER A 52 -2.16 -16.86 -4.55
N THR A 53 -1.97 -15.81 -3.74
CA THR A 53 -0.90 -14.82 -3.94
C THR A 53 0.37 -15.13 -3.15
N LEU A 54 0.35 -16.12 -2.25
CA LEU A 54 1.53 -16.50 -1.46
C LEU A 54 2.73 -16.94 -2.32
N PRO A 55 2.56 -17.71 -3.42
CA PRO A 55 3.67 -18.09 -4.29
C PRO A 55 4.37 -16.92 -4.98
N ILE A 56 3.66 -15.81 -5.17
CA ILE A 56 4.12 -14.59 -5.84
C ILE A 56 4.06 -13.37 -4.92
N LEU A 57 4.25 -13.59 -3.62
CA LEU A 57 4.08 -12.57 -2.58
C LEU A 57 4.99 -11.36 -2.80
N TRP A 58 6.23 -11.60 -3.19
CA TRP A 58 7.19 -10.53 -3.42
C TRP A 58 6.82 -9.68 -4.64
N THR A 59 6.51 -10.31 -5.76
CA THR A 59 6.09 -9.57 -6.97
C THR A 59 4.74 -8.91 -6.76
N ARG A 60 3.73 -9.68 -6.28
CA ARG A 60 2.34 -9.23 -6.20
C ARG A 60 2.09 -8.20 -5.11
N HIS A 61 2.90 -8.21 -4.03
CA HIS A 61 2.66 -7.32 -2.89
C HIS A 61 3.83 -6.39 -2.59
N ILE A 62 5.08 -6.88 -2.54
CA ILE A 62 6.23 -6.04 -2.21
C ILE A 62 6.58 -5.11 -3.38
N ALA A 63 6.87 -5.65 -4.59
CA ALA A 63 7.19 -4.82 -5.74
C ALA A 63 6.01 -3.92 -6.16
N ASP A 64 4.77 -4.44 -6.07
CA ASP A 64 3.54 -3.67 -6.31
C ASP A 64 3.41 -2.45 -5.39
N SER A 65 3.93 -2.54 -4.18
CA SER A 65 3.98 -1.42 -3.23
C SER A 65 5.12 -0.45 -3.52
N LEU A 66 6.32 -0.98 -3.75
CA LEU A 66 7.54 -0.18 -3.93
C LEU A 66 7.54 0.63 -5.23
N GLN A 67 6.82 0.18 -6.28
CA GLN A 67 6.69 0.92 -7.54
C GLN A 67 6.02 2.30 -7.37
N LEU A 68 5.38 2.57 -6.22
CA LEU A 68 4.79 3.87 -5.92
C LEU A 68 5.84 4.93 -5.57
N LEU A 69 6.97 4.54 -4.99
CA LEU A 69 8.00 5.47 -4.51
C LEU A 69 8.57 6.39 -5.61
N PRO A 70 8.91 5.90 -6.82
CA PRO A 70 9.40 6.76 -7.90
C PRO A 70 8.37 7.78 -8.40
N LEU A 71 7.07 7.57 -8.15
CA LEU A 71 6.02 8.50 -8.56
C LEU A 71 5.90 9.73 -7.66
N ALA A 72 6.51 9.66 -6.45
CA ALA A 72 6.59 10.75 -5.48
C ALA A 72 7.95 10.74 -4.76
N PRO A 73 9.07 10.99 -5.46
CA PRO A 73 10.42 10.75 -4.93
C PRO A 73 10.81 11.65 -3.75
N ALA A 74 10.19 12.83 -3.63
CA ALA A 74 10.41 13.75 -2.53
C ALA A 74 9.54 13.47 -1.30
N ALA A 75 8.48 12.65 -1.44
CA ALA A 75 7.50 12.42 -0.39
C ALA A 75 8.12 11.68 0.82
N THR A 76 7.82 12.20 1.99
CA THR A 76 8.25 11.64 3.29
C THR A 76 7.07 11.23 4.16
N VAL A 77 5.93 11.92 4.06
CA VAL A 77 4.72 11.63 4.84
C VAL A 77 3.67 10.97 3.95
N TRP A 78 3.37 9.71 4.25
CA TRP A 78 2.44 8.89 3.51
C TRP A 78 1.25 8.45 4.37
N VAL A 79 0.10 8.33 3.74
CA VAL A 79 -1.10 7.73 4.36
C VAL A 79 -1.53 6.55 3.51
N ASP A 80 -1.71 5.38 4.13
CA ASP A 80 -2.23 4.16 3.50
C ASP A 80 -3.61 3.84 4.06
N PHE A 81 -4.66 4.08 3.27
CA PHE A 81 -6.03 3.80 3.65
C PHE A 81 -6.37 2.32 3.44
N GLY A 82 -6.93 1.70 4.47
CA GLY A 82 -7.24 0.28 4.45
C GLY A 82 -5.98 -0.58 4.39
N ALA A 83 -4.97 -0.26 5.19
CA ALA A 83 -3.64 -0.87 5.12
C ALA A 83 -3.63 -2.41 5.19
N GLY A 84 -4.65 -3.03 5.76
CA GLY A 84 -4.89 -4.48 5.71
C GLY A 84 -3.73 -5.31 6.24
N ALA A 85 -3.12 -6.07 5.35
CA ALA A 85 -1.91 -6.84 5.61
C ALA A 85 -0.62 -5.99 5.53
N GLY A 86 -0.74 -4.66 5.48
CA GLY A 86 0.37 -3.73 5.41
C GLY A 86 0.79 -3.32 4.00
N PHE A 87 -0.06 -3.52 3.00
CA PHE A 87 0.26 -3.18 1.61
C PHE A 87 -0.60 -2.05 1.06
N PRO A 88 0.01 -0.95 0.55
CA PRO A 88 1.44 -0.76 0.31
C PRO A 88 2.25 -0.16 1.47
N GLY A 89 1.63 0.25 2.58
CA GLY A 89 2.26 1.08 3.61
C GLY A 89 3.52 0.52 4.28
N ILE A 90 3.56 -0.78 4.64
CA ILE A 90 4.74 -1.37 5.30
C ILE A 90 5.96 -1.44 4.37
N PRO A 91 5.89 -1.91 3.10
CA PRO A 91 7.03 -1.83 2.19
C PRO A 91 7.53 -0.39 1.97
N ILE A 92 6.63 0.58 1.88
CA ILE A 92 6.99 2.01 1.79
C ILE A 92 7.72 2.45 3.07
N ALA A 93 7.22 2.12 4.26
CA ALA A 93 7.86 2.43 5.53
C ALA A 93 9.26 1.78 5.65
N CYS A 94 9.43 0.53 5.17
CA CYS A 94 10.73 -0.13 5.11
C CYS A 94 11.73 0.63 4.24
N ALA A 95 11.28 1.14 3.09
CA ALA A 95 12.15 1.87 2.16
C ALA A 95 12.47 3.30 2.63
N LEU A 96 11.57 3.91 3.40
CA LEU A 96 11.74 5.26 3.94
C LEU A 96 12.42 5.28 5.31
N ALA A 97 12.73 4.14 5.93
CA ALA A 97 13.15 4.06 7.33
C ALA A 97 14.40 4.89 7.66
N ASP A 98 15.29 5.07 6.70
CA ASP A 98 16.53 5.86 6.88
C ASP A 98 16.38 7.31 6.37
N ARG A 99 15.18 7.70 5.89
CA ARG A 99 14.92 9.06 5.40
C ARG A 99 14.49 9.97 6.57
N PRO A 100 15.13 11.13 6.75
CA PRO A 100 14.74 12.07 7.80
C PRO A 100 13.27 12.50 7.67
N ARG A 101 12.57 12.57 8.79
CA ARG A 101 11.16 12.99 8.88
C ARG A 101 10.18 12.08 8.13
N ALA A 102 10.61 10.86 7.73
CA ALA A 102 9.68 9.91 7.15
C ALA A 102 8.62 9.49 8.17
N MET A 103 7.36 9.42 7.71
CA MET A 103 6.23 8.91 8.49
C MET A 103 5.22 8.24 7.56
N VAL A 104 4.77 7.05 7.92
CA VAL A 104 3.71 6.35 7.21
C VAL A 104 2.54 6.09 8.15
N HIS A 105 1.41 6.73 7.89
CA HIS A 105 0.17 6.49 8.63
C HIS A 105 -0.57 5.31 8.03
N LEU A 106 -0.70 4.23 8.80
CA LEU A 106 -1.40 3.00 8.42
C LEU A 106 -2.82 3.05 9.00
N VAL A 107 -3.81 3.34 8.18
CA VAL A 107 -5.21 3.45 8.60
C VAL A 107 -5.93 2.14 8.34
N GLU A 108 -6.38 1.45 9.39
CA GLU A 108 -7.03 0.15 9.29
C GLU A 108 -8.13 0.01 10.36
N SER A 109 -9.36 -0.19 9.94
CA SER A 109 -10.51 -0.25 10.86
C SER A 109 -10.67 -1.58 11.59
N VAL A 110 -10.12 -2.68 11.04
CA VAL A 110 -10.26 -4.02 11.60
C VAL A 110 -9.20 -4.26 12.67
N GLY A 111 -9.62 -4.37 13.94
CA GLY A 111 -8.72 -4.47 15.09
C GLY A 111 -7.66 -5.55 15.01
N LYS A 112 -7.98 -6.75 14.48
CA LYS A 112 -7.01 -7.84 14.30
C LYS A 112 -5.88 -7.46 13.32
N LYS A 113 -6.23 -6.79 12.22
CA LYS A 113 -5.26 -6.30 11.22
C LYS A 113 -4.43 -5.15 11.79
N ALA A 114 -5.08 -4.20 12.50
CA ALA A 114 -4.38 -3.12 13.16
C ALA A 114 -3.36 -3.64 14.21
N ASN A 115 -3.69 -4.70 14.95
CA ASN A 115 -2.75 -5.32 15.89
C ASN A 115 -1.56 -5.97 15.19
N PHE A 116 -1.79 -6.65 14.07
CA PHE A 116 -0.71 -7.16 13.22
C PHE A 116 0.23 -6.03 12.77
N LEU A 117 -0.34 -4.93 12.26
CA LEU A 117 0.44 -3.77 11.81
C LEU A 117 1.27 -3.16 12.96
N ARG A 118 0.68 -3.01 14.16
CA ARG A 118 1.41 -2.51 15.35
C ARG A 118 2.58 -3.41 15.72
N GLU A 119 2.40 -4.73 15.66
CA GLU A 119 3.49 -5.69 15.91
C GLU A 119 4.61 -5.55 14.88
N VAL A 120 4.26 -5.43 13.58
CA VAL A 120 5.26 -5.23 12.51
C VAL A 120 6.02 -3.93 12.71
N VAL A 121 5.32 -2.81 12.91
CA VAL A 121 5.92 -1.48 13.11
C VAL A 121 6.88 -1.50 14.30
N HIS A 122 6.44 -2.07 15.43
CA HIS A 122 7.26 -2.15 16.65
C HIS A 122 8.50 -3.04 16.46
N LYS A 123 8.32 -4.27 15.95
CA LYS A 123 9.42 -5.23 15.79
C LYS A 123 10.49 -4.79 14.80
N LEU A 124 10.09 -4.05 13.76
CA LEU A 124 11.00 -3.60 12.71
C LEU A 124 11.50 -2.16 12.93
N GLY A 125 11.02 -1.46 13.95
CA GLY A 125 11.40 -0.07 14.24
C GLY A 125 11.08 0.86 13.06
N LEU A 126 9.91 0.69 12.41
CA LEU A 126 9.56 1.45 11.22
C LEU A 126 9.04 2.86 11.56
N PRO A 127 9.31 3.86 10.74
CA PRO A 127 8.73 5.19 10.85
C PRO A 127 7.26 5.15 10.42
N ALA A 128 6.42 4.47 11.19
CA ALA A 128 5.01 4.32 10.88
C ALA A 128 4.14 4.37 12.13
N GLN A 129 2.91 4.86 11.98
CA GLN A 129 1.90 4.92 13.02
C GLN A 129 0.62 4.21 12.55
N VAL A 130 0.03 3.38 13.42
CA VAL A 130 -1.19 2.63 13.12
C VAL A 130 -2.40 3.30 13.74
N HIS A 131 -3.36 3.70 12.89
CA HIS A 131 -4.63 4.30 13.27
C HIS A 131 -5.75 3.29 13.10
N GLN A 132 -6.36 2.86 14.21
CA GLN A 132 -7.47 1.91 14.17
C GLN A 132 -8.79 2.67 14.02
N GLU A 133 -9.05 3.14 12.81
CA GLU A 133 -10.26 3.90 12.48
C GLU A 133 -10.61 3.79 11.00
N ARG A 134 -11.72 4.39 10.59
CA ARG A 134 -12.12 4.48 9.19
C ARG A 134 -11.31 5.55 8.45
N ALA A 135 -11.10 5.34 7.14
CA ALA A 135 -10.34 6.24 6.27
C ALA A 135 -10.94 7.66 6.25
N GLU A 136 -12.28 7.76 6.19
CA GLU A 136 -13.01 9.02 6.17
C GLU A 136 -12.70 9.86 7.41
N LYS A 137 -12.78 9.22 8.58
CA LYS A 137 -12.54 9.89 9.87
C LYS A 137 -11.11 10.38 9.98
N PHE A 138 -10.14 9.54 9.59
CA PHE A 138 -8.73 9.93 9.58
C PHE A 138 -8.48 11.09 8.62
N GLY A 139 -9.01 11.03 7.40
CA GLY A 139 -8.84 12.09 6.39
C GLY A 139 -9.33 13.46 6.87
N GLU A 140 -10.48 13.49 7.56
CA GLU A 140 -11.05 14.72 8.13
C GLU A 140 -10.24 15.26 9.31
N SER A 141 -9.75 14.39 10.19
CA SER A 141 -9.07 14.76 11.44
C SER A 141 -7.57 14.99 11.30
N CYS A 142 -6.94 14.53 10.20
CA CYS A 142 -5.49 14.64 10.00
C CYS A 142 -5.07 16.11 9.85
N ALA A 143 -4.31 16.59 10.85
CA ALA A 143 -3.76 17.96 10.85
C ALA A 143 -2.36 18.03 10.23
N GLU A 144 -1.67 16.91 10.08
CA GLU A 144 -0.32 16.86 9.52
C GLU A 144 -0.35 17.07 8.00
N ALA A 145 0.68 17.72 7.48
CA ALA A 145 0.88 17.85 6.04
C ALA A 145 1.28 16.49 5.46
N VAL A 146 0.42 15.93 4.62
CA VAL A 146 0.61 14.64 3.95
C VAL A 146 1.08 14.88 2.52
N ASP A 147 2.13 14.16 2.10
CA ASP A 147 2.65 14.24 0.73
C ASP A 147 1.88 13.30 -0.21
N VAL A 148 1.57 12.09 0.26
CA VAL A 148 0.91 11.06 -0.55
C VAL A 148 -0.17 10.34 0.25
N VAL A 149 -1.33 10.18 -0.36
CA VAL A 149 -2.37 9.23 0.09
C VAL A 149 -2.48 8.08 -0.89
N THR A 150 -2.47 6.86 -0.36
CA THR A 150 -2.60 5.64 -1.15
C THR A 150 -3.67 4.72 -0.57
N ALA A 151 -4.20 3.85 -1.40
CA ALA A 151 -5.08 2.76 -1.01
C ALA A 151 -4.98 1.65 -2.05
N ARG A 152 -4.95 0.39 -1.61
CA ARG A 152 -4.92 -0.77 -2.50
C ARG A 152 -6.07 -1.72 -2.17
N ALA A 153 -6.86 -2.11 -3.19
CA ALA A 153 -7.97 -3.06 -3.06
C ALA A 153 -9.00 -2.71 -1.96
N LEU A 154 -9.14 -1.43 -1.64
CA LEU A 154 -10.04 -0.94 -0.58
C LEU A 154 -11.44 -0.69 -1.12
N ALA A 155 -11.56 0.09 -2.21
CA ALA A 155 -12.84 0.54 -2.75
C ALA A 155 -12.72 0.97 -4.24
N PRO A 156 -13.84 1.17 -4.95
CA PRO A 156 -13.85 1.83 -6.25
C PRO A 156 -13.26 3.26 -6.18
N LEU A 157 -12.71 3.75 -7.29
CA LEU A 157 -12.01 5.03 -7.36
C LEU A 157 -12.86 6.22 -6.86
N LYS A 158 -14.15 6.24 -7.19
CA LYS A 158 -15.08 7.26 -6.71
C LYS A 158 -15.08 7.35 -5.17
N VAL A 159 -15.13 6.21 -4.49
CA VAL A 159 -15.12 6.16 -3.03
C VAL A 159 -13.75 6.55 -2.46
N LEU A 160 -12.66 6.16 -3.15
CA LEU A 160 -11.32 6.60 -2.77
C LEU A 160 -11.16 8.12 -2.90
N CYS A 161 -11.76 8.73 -3.92
CA CYS A 161 -11.80 10.18 -4.06
C CYS A 161 -12.52 10.84 -2.87
N ASP A 162 -13.68 10.31 -2.47
CA ASP A 162 -14.44 10.83 -1.32
C ASP A 162 -13.58 10.78 -0.04
N GLN A 163 -12.93 9.64 0.22
CA GLN A 163 -12.09 9.42 1.40
C GLN A 163 -10.80 10.27 1.41
N ALA A 164 -10.16 10.40 0.25
CA ALA A 164 -8.88 11.09 0.12
C ALA A 164 -9.01 12.60 -0.09
N PHE A 165 -10.20 13.09 -0.42
CA PHE A 165 -10.44 14.51 -0.72
C PHE A 165 -9.88 15.46 0.35
N PRO A 166 -10.08 15.24 1.67
CA PRO A 166 -9.56 16.16 2.68
C PRO A 166 -8.03 16.30 2.67
N LEU A 167 -7.31 15.24 2.25
CA LEU A 167 -5.84 15.24 2.16
C LEU A 167 -5.39 15.83 0.82
N ILE A 168 -6.03 15.45 -0.30
CA ILE A 168 -5.68 15.96 -1.63
C ILE A 168 -5.98 17.45 -1.74
N ALA A 169 -7.05 17.93 -1.13
CA ALA A 169 -7.37 19.36 -1.08
C ALA A 169 -6.32 20.19 -0.30
N LYS A 170 -5.55 19.55 0.58
CA LYS A 170 -4.42 20.15 1.32
C LYS A 170 -3.08 20.00 0.60
N GLY A 171 -3.05 19.40 -0.59
CA GLY A 171 -1.87 19.25 -1.44
C GLY A 171 -1.27 17.85 -1.53
N ALA A 172 -1.85 16.83 -0.89
CA ALA A 172 -1.40 15.45 -1.06
C ALA A 172 -1.65 14.94 -2.47
N VAL A 173 -0.77 14.06 -2.97
CA VAL A 173 -0.99 13.35 -4.23
C VAL A 173 -1.64 11.99 -3.93
N GLY A 174 -2.75 11.68 -4.59
CA GLY A 174 -3.35 10.35 -4.55
C GLY A 174 -2.61 9.38 -5.47
N LEU A 175 -2.14 8.25 -4.94
CA LEU A 175 -1.53 7.16 -5.71
C LEU A 175 -2.33 5.88 -5.46
N PHE A 176 -3.17 5.49 -6.42
CA PHE A 176 -4.10 4.37 -6.24
C PHE A 176 -3.83 3.24 -7.24
N PRO A 177 -3.17 2.14 -6.81
CA PRO A 177 -3.07 0.93 -7.63
C PRO A 177 -4.45 0.34 -7.93
N LYS A 178 -4.76 0.16 -9.20
CA LYS A 178 -6.05 -0.33 -9.70
C LYS A 178 -5.85 -1.48 -10.69
N GLY A 179 -6.85 -2.37 -10.77
CA GLY A 179 -6.88 -3.50 -11.70
C GLY A 179 -7.36 -3.11 -13.10
N GLN A 180 -8.01 -4.05 -13.80
CA GLN A 180 -8.34 -3.96 -15.23
C GLN A 180 -9.31 -2.82 -15.62
N ASP A 181 -10.21 -2.40 -14.73
CA ASP A 181 -11.31 -1.47 -15.07
C ASP A 181 -10.99 0.01 -14.82
N VAL A 182 -9.71 0.41 -14.92
CA VAL A 182 -9.27 1.79 -14.58
C VAL A 182 -10.03 2.85 -15.37
N ALA A 183 -10.24 2.64 -16.67
CA ALA A 183 -10.93 3.61 -17.52
C ALA A 183 -12.40 3.80 -17.11
N ALA A 184 -13.09 2.70 -16.78
CA ALA A 184 -14.47 2.75 -16.31
C ALA A 184 -14.56 3.42 -14.92
N GLU A 185 -13.63 3.12 -14.00
CA GLU A 185 -13.59 3.75 -12.68
C GLU A 185 -13.28 5.26 -12.75
N LEU A 186 -12.39 5.69 -13.66
CA LEU A 186 -12.12 7.11 -13.91
C LEU A 186 -13.36 7.83 -14.48
N THR A 187 -14.05 7.20 -15.43
CA THR A 187 -15.28 7.73 -15.99
C THR A 187 -16.37 7.88 -14.93
N GLU A 188 -16.53 6.89 -14.06
CA GLU A 188 -17.50 6.96 -12.97
C GLU A 188 -17.14 8.04 -11.95
N ALA A 189 -15.88 8.11 -11.51
CA ALA A 189 -15.42 9.15 -10.58
C ALA A 189 -15.62 10.57 -11.16
N ALA A 190 -15.39 10.74 -12.47
CA ALA A 190 -15.52 12.02 -13.15
C ALA A 190 -16.96 12.55 -13.20
N LYS A 191 -17.98 11.76 -12.90
CA LYS A 191 -19.38 12.24 -12.76
C LYS A 191 -19.58 13.11 -11.52
N TYR A 192 -18.79 12.88 -10.48
CA TYR A 192 -18.91 13.52 -9.16
C TYR A 192 -17.78 14.51 -8.87
N TRP A 193 -16.61 14.27 -9.46
CA TRP A 193 -15.38 14.99 -9.19
C TRP A 193 -14.80 15.64 -10.46
N ARG A 194 -14.23 16.82 -10.31
CA ARG A 194 -13.25 17.36 -11.26
C ARG A 194 -11.89 16.83 -10.88
N LEU A 195 -11.31 15.99 -11.74
CA LEU A 195 -10.08 15.26 -11.48
C LEU A 195 -8.95 15.79 -12.36
N GLU A 196 -7.81 16.16 -11.77
CA GLU A 196 -6.55 16.19 -12.49
C GLU A 196 -5.86 14.85 -12.26
N ALA A 197 -6.13 13.89 -13.15
CA ALA A 197 -5.68 12.52 -13.01
C ALA A 197 -4.86 12.08 -14.22
N SER A 198 -3.86 11.22 -13.96
CA SER A 198 -3.09 10.49 -14.96
C SER A 198 -2.94 9.04 -14.55
N THR A 199 -2.52 8.18 -15.47
CA THR A 199 -2.29 6.76 -15.20
C THR A 199 -0.88 6.35 -15.63
N VAL A 200 -0.28 5.44 -14.85
CA VAL A 200 0.99 4.79 -15.18
C VAL A 200 0.77 3.28 -15.17
N PRO A 201 1.23 2.53 -16.20
CA PRO A 201 1.14 1.08 -16.19
C PRO A 201 1.81 0.48 -14.97
N SER A 202 1.23 -0.59 -14.40
CA SER A 202 1.86 -1.32 -13.31
C SER A 202 3.05 -2.12 -13.80
N LEU A 203 4.15 -2.12 -13.04
CA LEU A 203 5.32 -2.97 -13.29
C LEU A 203 5.07 -4.45 -12.97
N THR A 204 4.04 -4.75 -12.17
CA THR A 204 3.79 -6.08 -11.62
C THR A 204 2.64 -6.81 -12.29
N SER A 205 1.83 -6.12 -13.09
CA SER A 205 0.66 -6.72 -13.76
C SER A 205 0.32 -5.91 -15.03
N PRO A 206 0.28 -6.55 -16.21
CA PRO A 206 0.03 -5.86 -17.48
C PRO A 206 -1.37 -5.23 -17.58
N ASP A 207 -2.33 -5.79 -16.85
CA ASP A 207 -3.73 -5.33 -16.85
C ASP A 207 -4.06 -4.34 -15.74
N SER A 208 -3.03 -3.86 -15.03
CA SER A 208 -3.17 -2.97 -13.88
C SER A 208 -2.46 -1.64 -14.13
N ALA A 209 -2.96 -0.58 -13.50
CA ALA A 209 -2.33 0.73 -13.55
C ALA A 209 -2.37 1.43 -12.19
N ILE A 210 -1.53 2.43 -12.01
CA ILE A 210 -1.57 3.33 -10.87
C ILE A 210 -2.26 4.61 -11.33
N VAL A 211 -3.38 4.94 -10.70
CA VAL A 211 -4.05 6.23 -10.89
C VAL A 211 -3.38 7.26 -10.00
N ILE A 212 -2.92 8.35 -10.61
CA ILE A 212 -2.29 9.49 -9.94
C ILE A 212 -3.30 10.62 -9.95
N ILE A 213 -3.70 11.14 -8.79
CA ILE A 213 -4.60 12.30 -8.66
C ILE A 213 -3.85 13.44 -7.98
N ARG A 214 -3.65 14.54 -8.72
CA ARG A 214 -2.95 15.75 -8.20
C ARG A 214 -3.90 16.83 -7.74
N HIS A 215 -5.08 16.87 -8.30
CA HIS A 215 -6.13 17.80 -7.89
C HIS A 215 -7.49 17.13 -7.92
N LEU A 216 -8.30 17.47 -6.93
CA LEU A 216 -9.65 16.93 -6.74
C LEU A 216 -10.55 18.05 -6.23
N ALA A 217 -11.65 18.32 -6.94
CA ALA A 217 -12.66 19.28 -6.54
C ALA A 217 -14.05 18.71 -6.80
N MET A 218 -15.04 19.06 -5.96
CA MET A 218 -16.43 18.69 -6.21
C MET A 218 -16.93 19.34 -7.50
N ARG A 219 -17.84 18.65 -8.19
CA ARG A 219 -18.56 19.22 -9.33
C ARG A 219 -19.70 20.09 -8.88
#